data_cf271e00b44fddc3f296b117b8e882dd
#
_entry.id   cf271e00b44fddc3f296b117b8e882dd
#
_cell.length_a   1.000
_cell.length_b   1.000
_cell.length_c   1.000
_cell.angle_alpha   90.00
_cell.angle_beta   90.00
_cell.angle_gamma   90.00
#
_symmetry.space_group_name_H-M   'P 1'
#
loop_
_entity.id
_entity.type
_entity.pdbx_description
1 polymer ?
#
loop_
_entity_poly.entity_id
_entity_poly.type
_entity_poly.pdbx_seq_one_letter_code
_entity_poly.pdbx_strand_id
1 'polypeptide(L)'
;MSAAANNEAQPTTAAGGGSPAERILFCTFCFKSQHEVRKLISGPAGVFIFICDECVDLCNEIIADRAPRVAKPSPEGLPTERLLERLRPIEDTIQGKGSQLQWVVDLLRSREVSWAQIGAALGISRQSAWERFT
;
A
#
# COMPACT_ATOMS: atom_id res chain seq x y z
N MET A 1 -3.78 20.02 -1.90
CA MET A 1 -5.03 20.26 -1.81
C MET A 1 -5.88 19.17 -2.21
N SER A 2 -5.83 18.77 -3.29
CA SER A 2 -6.69 17.75 -3.71
C SER A 2 -6.56 16.47 -2.98
N ALA A 3 -5.50 16.28 -2.33
CA ALA A 3 -5.33 15.04 -1.65
C ALA A 3 -6.43 14.73 -0.68
N ALA A 4 -6.99 15.71 -0.16
CA ALA A 4 -8.02 15.48 0.81
C ALA A 4 -9.20 14.78 0.21
N ALA A 5 -9.45 15.06 -0.97
CA ALA A 5 -10.60 14.51 -1.58
C ALA A 5 -10.55 13.02 -1.65
N ASN A 6 -9.42 12.50 -1.86
CA ASN A 6 -9.34 11.10 -1.98
C ASN A 6 -9.81 10.39 -0.79
N ASN A 7 -9.54 11.00 0.30
CA ASN A 7 -9.80 10.31 1.48
C ASN A 7 -11.23 10.12 1.78
N GLU A 8 -12.04 10.91 1.26
CA GLU A 8 -13.37 10.76 1.58
C GLU A 8 -14.03 9.71 0.85
N ALA A 9 -13.60 9.49 -0.28
CA ALA A 9 -14.25 8.53 -1.07
C ALA A 9 -14.26 7.20 -0.40
N GLN A 10 -13.19 6.88 0.25
CA GLN A 10 -13.13 5.58 0.70
C GLN A 10 -14.09 5.16 1.77
N PRO A 11 -14.35 5.92 2.67
CA PRO A 11 -15.19 5.41 3.73
C PRO A 11 -16.55 5.07 3.24
N THR A 12 -17.00 5.82 2.35
CA THR A 12 -18.30 5.58 1.93
C THR A 12 -18.48 4.26 1.37
N THR A 13 -17.54 3.87 0.71
CA THR A 13 -17.66 2.65 0.08
C THR A 13 -18.02 1.59 1.00
N ALA A 14 -17.36 1.57 2.02
CA ALA A 14 -17.57 0.51 2.93
C ALA A 14 -18.99 0.46 3.31
N ALA A 15 -19.50 1.53 3.51
CA ALA A 15 -20.83 1.56 3.97
C ALA A 15 -21.73 0.88 3.04
N GLY A 16 -21.48 1.09 1.85
CA GLY A 16 -22.36 0.58 0.89
C GLY A 16 -22.65 -0.86 1.08
N GLY A 17 -21.76 -1.55 1.53
CA GLY A 17 -21.97 -2.93 1.59
C GLY A 17 -22.89 -3.38 2.66
N GLY A 18 -23.16 -2.56 3.57
CA GLY A 18 -23.91 -3.00 4.68
C GLY A 18 -23.25 -4.19 5.27
N SER A 19 -22.06 -4.42 4.98
CA SER A 19 -21.39 -5.55 5.44
C SER A 19 -21.07 -5.43 6.90
N PRO A 20 -21.33 -6.43 7.63
CA PRO A 20 -21.06 -6.39 9.04
C PRO A 20 -19.60 -6.23 9.33
N ALA A 21 -18.79 -6.81 8.51
CA ALA A 21 -17.37 -6.72 8.75
C ALA A 21 -16.81 -5.56 8.00
N GLU A 22 -16.90 -4.42 8.55
CA GLU A 22 -16.35 -3.25 7.94
C GLU A 22 -14.84 -3.38 7.90
N ARG A 23 -14.26 -3.15 6.75
CA ARG A 23 -12.82 -3.29 6.61
C ARG A 23 -12.10 -2.15 7.29
N ILE A 24 -11.19 -2.47 8.17
CA ILE A 24 -10.39 -1.47 8.82
C ILE A 24 -9.12 -1.26 8.01
N LEU A 25 -8.84 -0.01 7.70
CA LEU A 25 -7.66 0.36 6.93
C LEU A 25 -6.56 0.83 7.86
N PHE A 26 -5.33 0.58 7.49
CA PHE A 26 -4.18 0.91 8.32
C PHE A 26 -3.14 1.69 7.53
N CYS A 27 -2.45 2.58 8.21
CA CYS A 27 -1.31 3.26 7.61
C CYS A 27 -0.23 2.22 7.30
N THR A 28 0.27 2.21 6.09
CA THR A 28 1.29 1.25 5.69
C THR A 28 2.64 1.53 6.36
N PHE A 29 2.84 2.74 6.84
CA PHE A 29 4.11 3.14 7.44
C PHE A 29 4.18 2.92 8.94
N CYS A 30 3.14 3.28 9.68
CA CYS A 30 3.17 3.15 11.12
C CYS A 30 2.15 2.15 11.66
N PHE A 31 1.26 1.68 10.80
CA PHE A 31 0.26 0.66 11.12
C PHE A 31 -0.82 1.09 12.11
N LYS A 32 -1.01 2.39 12.29
CA LYS A 32 -2.17 2.84 13.03
C LYS A 32 -3.39 2.71 12.14
N SER A 33 -4.52 2.40 12.75
CA SER A 33 -5.75 2.24 11.98
C SER A 33 -6.35 3.60 11.62
N GLN A 34 -7.30 3.59 10.70
CA GLN A 34 -8.01 4.79 10.31
C GLN A 34 -8.69 5.48 11.48
N HIS A 35 -8.95 4.75 12.55
CA HIS A 35 -9.60 5.31 13.73
C HIS A 35 -8.61 5.94 14.71
N GLU A 36 -7.33 5.72 14.52
CA GLU A 36 -6.29 6.23 15.40
C GLU A 36 -5.58 7.46 14.85
N VAL A 37 -5.90 7.85 13.64
CA VAL A 37 -5.26 8.99 12.98
C VAL A 37 -6.32 9.94 12.48
N ARG A 38 -5.93 11.17 12.16
CA ARG A 38 -6.87 12.15 11.69
C ARG A 38 -7.21 11.95 10.21
N LYS A 39 -6.26 11.53 9.44
CA LYS A 39 -6.41 11.36 8.01
C LYS A 39 -5.62 10.15 7.56
N LEU A 40 -6.20 9.41 6.65
CA LEU A 40 -5.51 8.31 6.02
C LEU A 40 -5.59 8.53 4.52
N ILE A 41 -4.46 8.72 3.88
CA ILE A 41 -4.37 9.06 2.46
C ILE A 41 -4.10 7.81 1.67
N SER A 42 -4.92 7.57 0.66
CA SER A 42 -4.80 6.37 -0.16
C SER A 42 -3.76 6.55 -1.26
N GLY A 43 -3.02 5.51 -1.54
CA GLY A 43 -2.17 5.45 -2.72
C GLY A 43 -3.01 5.13 -3.95
N PRO A 44 -2.38 4.59 -5.01
CA PRO A 44 -3.11 4.26 -6.22
C PRO A 44 -4.23 3.26 -5.95
N ALA A 45 -5.30 3.41 -6.69
CA ALA A 45 -6.46 2.54 -6.50
C ALA A 45 -6.09 1.07 -6.66
N GLY A 46 -6.65 0.26 -5.82
CA GLY A 46 -6.44 -1.19 -5.89
C GLY A 46 -5.15 -1.70 -5.29
N VAL A 47 -4.33 -0.84 -4.75
CA VAL A 47 -3.04 -1.26 -4.22
C VAL A 47 -3.01 -1.38 -2.70
N PHE A 48 -3.95 -0.78 -2.02
CA PHE A 48 -4.06 -0.87 -0.55
C PHE A 48 -2.81 -0.35 0.17
N ILE A 49 -2.33 0.80 -0.27
CA ILE A 49 -1.24 1.49 0.38
C ILE A 49 -1.77 2.80 0.92
N PHE A 50 -1.50 3.08 2.18
CA PHE A 50 -2.01 4.27 2.84
C PHE A 50 -0.94 4.95 3.68
N ILE A 51 -1.04 6.25 3.84
CA ILE A 51 -0.15 6.98 4.74
C ILE A 51 -1.01 7.91 5.59
N CYS A 52 -0.75 7.94 6.88
CA CYS A 52 -1.51 8.79 7.78
C CYS A 52 -0.88 10.17 7.91
N ASP A 53 -1.64 11.10 8.48
CA ASP A 53 -1.16 12.47 8.67
C ASP A 53 0.09 12.55 9.54
N GLU A 54 0.20 11.68 10.53
CA GLU A 54 1.38 11.69 11.40
C GLU A 54 2.63 11.25 10.64
N CYS A 55 2.49 10.28 9.76
CA CYS A 55 3.62 9.83 8.95
C CYS A 55 4.00 10.88 7.90
N VAL A 56 3.02 11.64 7.41
CA VAL A 56 3.31 12.74 6.49
C VAL A 56 4.13 13.81 7.23
N ASP A 57 3.76 14.10 8.47
CA ASP A 57 4.53 15.08 9.27
C ASP A 57 5.94 14.59 9.50
N LEU A 58 6.11 13.32 9.80
CA LEU A 58 7.42 12.74 9.97
C LEU A 58 8.24 12.86 8.68
N CYS A 59 7.62 12.60 7.54
CA CYS A 59 8.30 12.76 6.26
C CYS A 59 8.75 14.20 6.04
N ASN A 60 7.92 15.15 6.42
CA ASN A 60 8.26 16.56 6.27
C ASN A 60 9.46 16.94 7.15
N GLU A 61 9.53 16.38 8.35
CA GLU A 61 10.66 16.62 9.23
C GLU A 61 11.95 16.07 8.63
N ILE A 62 11.87 14.87 8.06
CA ILE A 62 13.02 14.26 7.41
C ILE A 62 13.46 15.08 6.19
N ILE A 63 12.50 15.53 5.39
CA ILE A 63 12.81 16.34 4.22
C ILE A 63 13.48 17.64 4.62
N ALA A 64 13.10 18.19 5.75
CA ALA A 64 13.70 19.44 6.24
C ALA A 64 14.99 19.21 7.02
N ASP A 65 15.49 18.00 7.03
CA ASP A 65 16.72 17.62 7.76
C ASP A 65 16.62 17.87 9.25
N ARG A 66 15.43 17.72 9.79
CA ARG A 66 15.25 17.83 11.24
C ARG A 66 15.20 16.44 11.84
N ALA A 67 15.72 16.31 13.05
CA ALA A 67 15.65 15.03 13.73
C ALA A 67 14.19 14.72 14.04
N PRO A 68 13.74 13.52 13.71
CA PRO A 68 12.35 13.14 13.99
C PRO A 68 12.08 13.18 15.48
N ARG A 69 10.92 13.73 15.83
CA ARG A 69 10.55 13.79 17.24
C ARG A 69 10.03 12.47 17.75
N VAL A 70 9.55 11.64 16.86
CA VAL A 70 8.95 10.38 17.23
C VAL A 70 9.80 9.26 16.71
N ALA A 71 10.03 8.28 17.54
CA ALA A 71 10.79 7.13 17.13
C ALA A 71 10.03 6.36 16.06
N LYS A 72 10.78 5.74 15.17
CA LYS A 72 10.18 4.92 14.13
C LYS A 72 9.44 3.78 14.79
N PRO A 73 8.21 3.54 14.40
CA PRO A 73 7.44 2.46 15.00
C PRO A 73 8.07 1.11 14.74
N SER A 74 8.01 0.27 15.73
CA SER A 74 8.54 -1.09 15.62
C SER A 74 7.45 -2.09 15.99
N PRO A 75 7.29 -3.13 15.20
CA PRO A 75 6.27 -4.13 15.51
C PRO A 75 6.55 -4.95 16.76
N GLU A 76 7.81 -5.04 17.16
CA GLU A 76 8.15 -5.87 18.31
C GLU A 76 7.46 -5.47 19.59
N GLY A 77 7.14 -4.21 19.73
CA GLY A 77 6.49 -3.74 20.95
C GLY A 77 4.97 -3.86 20.94
N LEU A 78 4.39 -4.43 19.91
CA LEU A 78 2.94 -4.51 19.82
C LEU A 78 2.40 -5.78 20.45
N PRO A 79 1.21 -5.70 21.07
CA PRO A 79 0.58 -6.92 21.58
C PRO A 79 0.20 -7.84 20.44
N THR A 80 0.06 -9.11 20.76
CA THR A 80 -0.25 -10.15 19.78
C THR A 80 -1.49 -9.84 18.95
N GLU A 81 -2.52 -9.32 19.60
CA GLU A 81 -3.76 -9.00 18.88
C GLU A 81 -3.54 -7.96 17.82
N ARG A 82 -2.71 -6.97 18.08
CA ARG A 82 -2.43 -5.94 17.08
C ARG A 82 -1.63 -6.51 15.93
N LEU A 83 -0.75 -7.44 16.20
CA LEU A 83 0.00 -8.09 15.12
C LEU A 83 -0.92 -8.90 14.22
N LEU A 84 -1.89 -9.60 14.83
CA LEU A 84 -2.85 -10.36 14.03
C LEU A 84 -3.69 -9.45 13.14
N GLU A 85 -4.08 -8.29 13.66
CA GLU A 85 -4.85 -7.33 12.87
C GLU A 85 -4.10 -6.82 11.65
N ARG A 86 -2.79 -6.89 11.70
CA ARG A 86 -1.97 -6.41 10.58
C ARG A 86 -1.87 -7.39 9.42
N LEU A 87 -2.17 -8.64 9.67
CA LEU A 87 -1.99 -9.65 8.63
C LEU A 87 -2.82 -9.36 7.40
N ARG A 88 -4.09 -9.02 7.57
CA ARG A 88 -4.96 -8.79 6.42
C ARG A 88 -4.54 -7.56 5.62
N PRO A 89 -4.25 -6.41 6.23
CA PRO A 89 -3.78 -5.26 5.46
C PRO A 89 -2.48 -5.53 4.71
N ILE A 90 -1.56 -6.29 5.31
CA ILE A 90 -0.33 -6.64 4.64
C ILE A 90 -0.60 -7.52 3.44
N GLU A 91 -1.47 -8.51 3.61
CA GLU A 91 -1.84 -9.40 2.52
C GLU A 91 -2.51 -8.62 1.38
N ASP A 92 -3.41 -7.69 1.74
CA ASP A 92 -4.08 -6.86 0.75
C ASP A 92 -3.08 -6.02 -0.05
N THR A 93 -2.04 -5.51 0.62
CA THR A 93 -1.01 -4.73 -0.05
C THR A 93 -0.22 -5.61 -1.03
N ILE A 94 0.10 -6.83 -0.62
CA ILE A 94 0.82 -7.77 -1.48
C ILE A 94 -0.02 -8.07 -2.73
N GLN A 95 -1.29 -8.35 -2.53
CA GLN A 95 -2.18 -8.65 -3.65
C GLN A 95 -2.32 -7.43 -4.58
N GLY A 96 -2.47 -6.25 -4.00
CA GLY A 96 -2.58 -5.04 -4.78
C GLY A 96 -1.33 -4.75 -5.60
N LYS A 97 -0.17 -4.97 -4.99
CA LYS A 97 1.09 -4.77 -5.71
C LYS A 97 1.27 -5.81 -6.80
N GLY A 98 0.84 -7.03 -6.56
CA GLY A 98 0.89 -8.07 -7.57
C GLY A 98 0.04 -7.69 -8.79
N SER A 99 -1.14 -7.17 -8.55
CA SER A 99 -2.02 -6.72 -9.63
C SER A 99 -1.40 -5.55 -10.39
N GLN A 100 -0.76 -4.65 -9.68
CA GLN A 100 -0.09 -3.51 -10.32
C GLN A 100 1.05 -3.99 -11.20
N LEU A 101 1.81 -4.96 -10.72
CA LEU A 101 2.92 -5.51 -11.48
C LEU A 101 2.41 -6.19 -12.76
N GLN A 102 1.35 -6.97 -12.64
CA GLN A 102 0.74 -7.61 -13.81
C GLN A 102 0.33 -6.57 -14.84
N TRP A 103 -0.34 -5.52 -14.37
CA TRP A 103 -0.79 -4.45 -15.27
C TRP A 103 0.39 -3.79 -16.01
N VAL A 104 1.50 -3.53 -15.31
CA VAL A 104 2.67 -2.93 -15.95
C VAL A 104 3.27 -3.88 -16.98
N VAL A 105 3.32 -5.18 -16.66
CA VAL A 105 3.84 -6.16 -17.61
C VAL A 105 2.94 -6.22 -18.85
N ASP A 106 1.62 -6.20 -18.65
CA ASP A 106 0.69 -6.22 -19.78
C ASP A 106 0.87 -4.99 -20.67
N LEU A 107 1.10 -3.84 -20.03
CA LEU A 107 1.35 -2.61 -20.77
C LEU A 107 2.65 -2.71 -21.59
N LEU A 108 3.69 -3.27 -20.99
CA LEU A 108 4.96 -3.46 -21.70
C LEU A 108 4.77 -4.42 -22.87
N ARG A 109 4.01 -5.48 -22.68
CA ARG A 109 3.75 -6.41 -23.77
C ARG A 109 2.97 -5.74 -24.90
N SER A 110 2.04 -4.86 -24.56
CA SER A 110 1.31 -4.13 -25.57
C SER A 110 2.21 -3.20 -26.38
N ARG A 111 3.37 -2.86 -25.83
CA ARG A 111 4.38 -2.06 -26.52
C ARG A 111 5.44 -2.96 -27.16
N GLU A 112 5.14 -4.24 -27.27
CA GLU A 112 6.00 -5.22 -27.94
C GLU A 112 7.37 -5.42 -27.26
N VAL A 113 7.44 -5.12 -25.97
CA VAL A 113 8.66 -5.39 -25.21
C VAL A 113 8.75 -6.92 -24.99
N SER A 114 9.92 -7.48 -25.24
CA SER A 114 10.08 -8.93 -25.21
C SER A 114 10.11 -9.49 -23.79
N TRP A 115 9.79 -10.76 -23.68
CA TRP A 115 9.88 -11.45 -22.38
C TRP A 115 11.32 -11.45 -21.86
N ALA A 116 12.30 -11.46 -22.77
CA ALA A 116 13.68 -11.40 -22.35
C ALA A 116 13.99 -10.07 -21.66
N GLN A 117 13.47 -8.97 -22.22
CA GLN A 117 13.66 -7.66 -21.64
C GLN A 117 12.93 -7.53 -20.30
N ILE A 118 11.73 -8.04 -20.23
CA ILE A 118 10.95 -8.01 -19.00
C ILE A 118 11.63 -8.86 -17.93
N GLY A 119 12.10 -10.05 -18.30
CA GLY A 119 12.82 -10.91 -17.37
C GLY A 119 14.07 -10.24 -16.85
N ALA A 120 14.85 -9.61 -17.74
CA ALA A 120 16.04 -8.91 -17.33
C ALA A 120 15.73 -7.79 -16.35
N ALA A 121 14.66 -7.04 -16.60
CA ALA A 121 14.27 -5.97 -15.71
C ALA A 121 13.83 -6.47 -14.33
N LEU A 122 13.25 -7.67 -14.28
CA LEU A 122 12.81 -8.27 -13.03
C LEU A 122 13.89 -9.11 -12.35
N GLY A 123 15.02 -9.34 -13.02
CA GLY A 123 16.08 -10.17 -12.47
C GLY A 123 15.76 -11.66 -12.56
N ILE A 124 14.94 -12.06 -13.51
CA ILE A 124 14.58 -13.47 -13.71
C ILE A 124 14.79 -13.85 -15.17
N SER A 125 14.73 -15.14 -15.46
CA SER A 125 14.92 -15.59 -16.83
C SER A 125 13.72 -15.24 -17.70
N ARG A 126 13.93 -15.26 -19.01
CA ARG A 126 12.86 -15.07 -19.97
C ARG A 126 11.73 -16.06 -19.75
N GLN A 127 12.08 -17.31 -19.52
CA GLN A 127 11.12 -18.36 -19.30
C GLN A 127 10.29 -18.13 -18.03
N SER A 128 10.99 -17.76 -16.95
CA SER A 128 10.30 -17.47 -15.69
C SER A 128 9.34 -16.30 -15.82
N ALA A 129 9.73 -15.27 -16.57
CA ALA A 129 8.85 -14.13 -16.79
C ALA A 129 7.61 -14.55 -17.54
N TRP A 130 7.80 -15.33 -18.60
CA TRP A 130 6.68 -15.81 -19.41
C TRP A 130 5.71 -16.65 -18.56
N GLU A 131 6.26 -17.58 -17.79
CA GLU A 131 5.42 -18.45 -16.97
C GLU A 131 4.65 -17.70 -15.89
N ARG A 132 5.30 -16.70 -15.32
CA ARG A 132 4.69 -15.98 -14.21
C ARG A 132 3.55 -15.07 -14.64
N PHE A 133 3.64 -14.48 -15.81
CA PHE A 133 2.70 -13.46 -16.24
C PHE A 133 1.75 -13.88 -17.37
N THR A 134 1.81 -15.12 -17.78
CA THR A 134 0.85 -15.68 -18.72
C THR A 134 0.05 -16.80 -18.05
#